data_10a7b642e4002c3ee164d8079aaf0434
#
_entry.id   10a7b642e4002c3ee164d8079aaf0434
#
_cell.length_a   1.000
_cell.length_b   1.000
_cell.length_c   1.000
_cell.angle_alpha   90.00
_cell.angle_beta   90.00
_cell.angle_gamma   90.00
#
_symmetry.space_group_name_H-M   'P 1'
#
loop_
_entity.id
_entity.type
_entity.pdbx_description
1 polymer ?
#
loop_
_entity_poly.entity_id
_entity_poly.type
_entity_poly.pdbx_seq_one_letter_code
_entity_poly.pdbx_strand_id
1 'polypeptide(L)'
;MSKKMHTIKDKLYAKYGKYCEVCGKKFKKDKLTGHHIIMKSRGGEISEDDILIACEQCHFEVINKMEYDSEEYWELMRKSLEHRREKESTLE
;
A
#
# COMPACT_ATOMS: atom_id res chain seq x y z
N MET A 1 14.49 10.18 -0.27
CA MET A 1 13.06 9.87 -0.40
C MET A 1 12.26 11.16 -0.53
N SER A 2 11.28 11.18 -1.40
CA SER A 2 10.55 12.41 -1.68
C SER A 2 9.58 12.76 -0.56
N LYS A 3 9.40 14.08 -0.33
CA LYS A 3 8.41 14.57 0.63
C LYS A 3 6.99 14.17 0.24
N LYS A 4 6.74 14.00 -1.05
CA LYS A 4 5.42 13.58 -1.54
C LYS A 4 5.03 12.19 -1.03
N MET A 5 5.97 11.25 -1.00
CA MET A 5 5.69 9.92 -0.48
C MET A 5 5.30 9.96 1.00
N HIS A 6 6.03 10.73 1.81
CA HIS A 6 5.68 10.88 3.23
C HIS A 6 4.31 11.52 3.41
N THR A 7 4.01 12.54 2.61
CA THR A 7 2.72 13.22 2.67
C THR A 7 1.57 12.27 2.33
N ILE A 8 1.72 11.48 1.27
CA ILE A 8 0.69 10.51 0.86
C ILE A 8 0.52 9.43 1.93
N LYS A 9 1.61 8.90 2.47
CA LYS A 9 1.54 7.90 3.54
C LYS A 9 0.79 8.46 4.76
N ASP A 10 1.11 9.69 5.16
CA ASP A 10 0.44 10.33 6.30
C ASP A 10 -1.06 10.51 6.04
N LYS A 11 -1.45 10.88 4.83
CA LYS A 11 -2.85 11.00 4.46
C LYS A 11 -3.56 9.65 4.55
N LEU A 12 -2.91 8.60 4.07
CA LEU A 12 -3.49 7.25 4.11
C LEU A 12 -3.63 6.76 5.56
N TYR A 13 -2.65 7.05 6.42
CA TYR A 13 -2.75 6.69 7.84
C TYR A 13 -3.90 7.43 8.52
N ALA A 14 -4.10 8.70 8.17
CA ALA A 14 -5.19 9.49 8.74
C ALA A 14 -6.56 8.98 8.30
N LYS A 15 -6.68 8.50 7.06
CA LYS A 15 -7.95 8.01 6.52
C LYS A 15 -8.28 6.59 6.96
N TYR A 16 -7.29 5.71 6.96
CA TYR A 16 -7.50 4.27 7.10
C TYR A 16 -6.82 3.64 8.31
N GLY A 17 -6.00 4.41 9.01
CA GLY A 17 -5.22 3.89 10.12
C GLY A 17 -3.88 3.33 9.68
N LYS A 18 -3.07 2.91 10.64
CA LYS A 18 -1.72 2.38 10.38
C LYS A 18 -1.76 0.86 10.28
N TYR A 19 -2.26 0.38 9.16
CA TYR A 19 -2.39 -1.05 8.89
C TYR A 19 -1.64 -1.44 7.64
N CYS A 20 -1.09 -2.65 7.63
CA CYS A 20 -0.61 -3.25 6.39
C CYS A 20 -1.84 -3.65 5.58
N GLU A 21 -1.96 -3.12 4.36
CA GLU A 21 -3.11 -3.40 3.52
C GLU A 21 -3.08 -4.80 2.92
N VAL A 22 -1.94 -5.45 2.96
CA VAL A 22 -1.78 -6.82 2.47
C VAL A 22 -2.23 -7.85 3.52
N CYS A 23 -1.67 -7.79 4.72
CA CYS A 23 -1.98 -8.76 5.77
C CYS A 23 -3.04 -8.29 6.78
N GLY A 24 -3.37 -7.02 6.77
CA GLY A 24 -4.42 -6.45 7.63
C GLY A 24 -4.00 -6.19 9.07
N LYS A 25 -2.77 -6.45 9.42
CA LYS A 25 -2.29 -6.25 10.79
C LYS A 25 -1.91 -4.80 11.04
N LYS A 26 -2.06 -4.36 12.29
CA LYS A 26 -1.70 -3.03 12.72
C LYS A 26 -0.20 -2.94 13.02
N PHE A 27 0.44 -1.86 12.60
CA PHE A 27 1.86 -1.64 12.82
C PHE A 27 2.14 -0.20 13.22
N LYS A 28 3.34 0.03 13.73
CA LYS A 28 3.83 1.39 13.95
C LYS A 28 4.21 1.99 12.60
N LYS A 29 4.17 3.30 12.50
CA LYS A 29 4.47 4.04 11.26
C LYS A 29 5.82 3.66 10.65
N ASP A 30 6.83 3.46 11.47
CA ASP A 30 8.19 3.12 11.01
C ASP A 30 8.32 1.70 10.47
N LYS A 31 7.32 0.86 10.69
CA LYS A 31 7.29 -0.51 10.17
C LYS A 31 6.47 -0.64 8.89
N LEU A 32 5.87 0.45 8.44
CA LEU A 32 5.05 0.47 7.24
C LEU A 32 5.77 1.17 6.10
N THR A 33 5.65 0.61 4.91
CA THR A 33 6.28 1.15 3.70
C THR A 33 5.24 1.52 2.67
N GLY A 34 5.60 2.43 1.77
CA GLY A 34 4.75 2.76 0.63
C GLY A 34 5.26 2.03 -0.61
N HIS A 35 4.37 1.34 -1.29
CA HIS A 35 4.69 0.61 -2.51
C HIS A 35 3.94 1.23 -3.69
N HIS A 36 4.65 1.52 -4.79
CA HIS A 36 4.02 1.97 -6.02
C HIS A 36 3.29 0.79 -6.67
N ILE A 37 1.98 0.90 -6.79
CA ILE A 37 1.18 -0.15 -7.44
C ILE A 37 1.58 -0.27 -8.90
N ILE A 38 1.68 0.87 -9.58
CA ILE A 38 2.24 0.95 -10.94
C ILE A 38 3.67 1.47 -10.79
N MET A 39 4.64 0.75 -11.36
CA MET A 39 6.04 1.17 -11.27
C MET A 39 6.22 2.58 -11.82
N LYS A 40 7.06 3.37 -11.16
CA LYS A 40 7.34 4.74 -11.57
C LYS A 40 7.81 4.81 -13.02
N SER A 41 8.64 3.87 -13.45
CA SER A 41 9.14 3.79 -14.83
C SER A 41 8.03 3.47 -15.85
N ARG A 42 6.86 3.05 -15.37
CA ARG A 42 5.71 2.74 -16.22
C ARG A 42 4.56 3.75 -16.05
N GLY A 43 4.88 4.93 -15.54
CA GLY A 43 3.91 5.99 -15.40
C GLY A 43 3.24 6.09 -14.03
N GLY A 44 3.72 5.33 -13.04
CA GLY A 44 3.18 5.41 -11.70
C GLY A 44 3.40 6.78 -11.06
N GLU A 45 2.42 7.23 -10.30
CA GLU A 45 2.45 8.53 -9.63
C GLU A 45 2.42 8.36 -8.12
N ILE A 46 2.85 9.41 -7.40
CA ILE A 46 2.72 9.43 -5.94
C ILE A 46 1.36 10.01 -5.61
N SER A 47 0.38 9.15 -5.51
CA SER A 47 -1.00 9.52 -5.20
C SER A 47 -1.63 8.45 -4.32
N GLU A 48 -2.75 8.77 -3.68
CA GLU A 48 -3.46 7.83 -2.82
C GLU A 48 -3.87 6.56 -3.58
N ASP A 49 -4.21 6.69 -4.85
CA ASP A 49 -4.67 5.56 -5.66
C ASP A 49 -3.55 4.66 -6.16
N ASP A 50 -2.32 5.15 -6.14
CA ASP A 50 -1.18 4.40 -6.67
C ASP A 50 -0.18 3.94 -5.60
N ILE A 51 -0.44 4.27 -4.34
CA ILE A 51 0.43 3.87 -3.24
C ILE A 51 -0.28 2.87 -2.34
N LEU A 52 0.34 1.73 -2.13
CA LEU A 52 -0.14 0.70 -1.23
C LEU A 52 0.70 0.73 0.04
N ILE A 53 0.03 0.67 1.19
CA ILE A 53 0.73 0.59 2.48
C ILE A 53 0.94 -0.88 2.83
N ALA A 54 2.18 -1.26 3.02
CA ALA A 54 2.53 -2.65 3.37
C ALA A 54 3.58 -2.65 4.48
N CYS A 55 3.51 -3.65 5.36
CA CYS A 55 4.57 -3.81 6.35
C CYS A 55 5.84 -4.31 5.64
N GLU A 56 6.99 -4.14 6.29
CA GLU A 56 8.26 -4.54 5.71
C GLU A 56 8.25 -6.00 5.26
N GLN A 57 7.71 -6.89 6.08
CA GLN A 57 7.64 -8.30 5.76
C GLN A 57 6.82 -8.57 4.50
N CYS A 58 5.61 -8.01 4.41
CA CYS A 58 4.77 -8.21 3.23
C CYS A 58 5.41 -7.62 1.98
N HIS A 59 6.07 -6.47 2.13
CA HIS A 59 6.72 -5.82 1.00
C HIS A 59 7.85 -6.70 0.44
N PHE A 60 8.70 -7.25 1.32
CA PHE A 60 9.83 -8.06 0.88
C PHE A 60 9.48 -9.51 0.58
N GLU A 61 8.59 -10.12 1.34
CA GLU A 61 8.31 -11.56 1.22
C GLU A 61 7.10 -11.90 0.38
N VAL A 62 6.20 -10.97 0.15
CA VAL A 62 5.01 -11.19 -0.66
C VAL A 62 5.12 -10.42 -1.98
N ILE A 63 5.17 -9.10 -1.90
CA ILE A 63 5.14 -8.25 -3.10
C ILE A 63 6.38 -8.45 -3.97
N ASN A 64 7.57 -8.35 -3.38
CA ASN A 64 8.82 -8.44 -4.14
C ASN A 64 9.11 -9.83 -4.71
N LYS A 65 8.44 -10.85 -4.21
CA LYS A 65 8.59 -12.20 -4.74
C LYS A 65 7.67 -12.49 -5.90
N MET A 66 6.69 -11.63 -6.12
CA MET A 66 5.81 -11.75 -7.27
C MET A 66 6.43 -11.06 -8.47
N GLU A 67 6.17 -11.62 -9.65
CA GLU A 67 6.57 -10.95 -10.87
C GLU A 67 5.66 -9.76 -11.09
N TYR A 68 6.26 -8.58 -11.31
CA TYR A 68 5.49 -7.38 -11.57
C TYR A 68 4.64 -7.56 -12.83
N ASP A 69 3.41 -7.04 -12.79
CA ASP A 69 2.46 -7.11 -13.92
C ASP A 69 1.93 -8.52 -14.19
N SER A 70 2.12 -9.46 -13.26
CA SER A 70 1.49 -10.79 -13.34
C SER A 70 0.06 -10.73 -12.82
N GLU A 71 -0.72 -11.77 -13.14
CA GLU A 71 -2.09 -11.86 -12.63
C GLU A 71 -2.12 -11.89 -11.10
N GLU A 72 -1.17 -12.62 -10.50
CA GLU A 72 -1.05 -12.70 -9.03
C GLU A 72 -0.80 -11.34 -8.42
N TYR A 73 0.08 -10.56 -9.06
CA TYR A 73 0.40 -9.21 -8.59
C TYR A 73 -0.85 -8.33 -8.59
N TRP A 74 -1.57 -8.30 -9.70
CA TRP A 74 -2.75 -7.44 -9.82
C TRP A 74 -3.88 -7.88 -8.91
N GLU A 75 -4.04 -9.18 -8.71
CA GLU A 75 -5.04 -9.67 -7.77
C GLU A 75 -4.70 -9.28 -6.33
N LEU A 76 -3.43 -9.35 -5.95
CA LEU A 76 -3.00 -8.90 -4.61
C LEU A 76 -3.27 -7.42 -4.43
N MET A 77 -2.94 -6.59 -5.43
CA MET A 77 -3.19 -5.15 -5.37
C MET A 77 -4.68 -4.86 -5.22
N ARG A 78 -5.51 -5.53 -5.99
CA ARG A 78 -6.96 -5.37 -5.92
C ARG A 78 -7.51 -5.74 -4.54
N LYS A 79 -7.11 -6.87 -4.01
CA LYS A 79 -7.55 -7.31 -2.68
C LYS A 79 -7.10 -6.37 -1.58
N SER A 80 -5.88 -5.86 -1.69
CA SER A 80 -5.34 -4.92 -0.71
C SER A 80 -6.13 -3.61 -0.72
N LEU A 81 -6.50 -3.12 -1.89
CA LEU A 81 -7.32 -1.92 -2.00
C LEU A 81 -8.76 -2.14 -1.50
N GLU A 82 -9.25 -3.36 -1.61
CA GLU A 82 -10.56 -3.71 -1.03
C GLU A 82 -10.50 -3.62 0.50
N HIS A 83 -9.42 -4.09 1.12
CA HIS A 83 -9.23 -3.96 2.56
C HIS A 83 -9.23 -2.48 2.98
N ARG A 84 -8.61 -1.63 2.18
CA ARG A 84 -8.60 -0.19 2.42
C ARG A 84 -10.01 0.38 2.41
N ARG A 85 -10.84 0.00 1.45
CA ARG A 85 -12.23 0.46 1.35
C ARG A 85 -13.06 0.01 2.54
N GLU A 86 -12.83 -1.20 3.03
CA GLU A 86 -13.51 -1.71 4.23
C GLU A 86 -13.17 -0.87 5.46
N LYS A 87 -11.89 -0.48 5.60
CA LYS A 87 -11.45 0.38 6.69
C LYS A 87 -12.11 1.76 6.61
N GLU A 88 -12.23 2.31 5.42
CA GLU A 88 -12.89 3.59 5.23
C GLU A 88 -14.35 3.54 5.68
N SER A 89 -15.07 2.51 5.30
CA SER A 89 -16.46 2.31 5.72
C SER A 89 -16.59 2.20 7.23
N THR A 90 -15.64 1.53 7.88
CA THR A 90 -15.65 1.34 9.32
C THR A 90 -15.42 2.65 10.07
N LEU A 91 -14.64 3.56 9.50
CA LEU A 91 -14.32 4.85 10.14
C LEU A 91 -15.44 5.87 10.01
N GLU A 92 -16.38 5.67 9.13
CA GLU A 92 -17.57 6.48 9.03
C GLU A 92 -18.56 6.09 10.13
#